data_87775ba6fcb85f3c52c5589688c09de9
#
_entry.id   87775ba6fcb85f3c52c5589688c09de9
#
_cell.length_a   1.000
_cell.length_b   1.000
_cell.length_c   1.000
_cell.angle_alpha   90.00
_cell.angle_beta   90.00
_cell.angle_gamma   90.00
#
_symmetry.space_group_name_H-M   'P 1'
#
loop_
_entity.id
_entity.type
_entity.pdbx_description
1 polymer ?
#
loop_
_entity_poly.entity_id
_entity_poly.type
_entity_poly.pdbx_seq_one_letter_code
_entity_poly.pdbx_strand_id
1 'polypeptide(L)'
;KSLAEFIIENSRAATIERIKKLKKGKYRNELTMDGYDQPVTLVAELTVGEDSIHVDYTGTSAASNYGINVVLNYTKAYTCFGVKCAVAPDIPNNYGSLAPITFSAPDGCILNVQRPFAVAARHIIGHLLPDTVFGCLHQAISEGCPSEGSASLWILQLRGGEAVSGAETYEGDIPTFDLLHFNAGGMGARPTKDGLSATAFPSGVRGVPVEATEAITPVVFWRKEFRENSGAPGRYRGGCGQIIRSEEHTSELQSQ
;
A
#
# COMPACT_ATOMS: atom_id res chain seq x y z
N LYS A 1 -9.30 -4.11 -37.41
CA LYS A 1 -8.87 -4.09 -36.00
C LYS A 1 -10.07 -4.31 -35.09
N SER A 2 -9.94 -5.18 -34.12
CA SER A 2 -10.98 -5.34 -33.09
C SER A 2 -11.06 -4.09 -32.20
N LEU A 3 -12.22 -3.84 -31.58
CA LEU A 3 -12.38 -2.73 -30.64
C LEU A 3 -11.35 -2.81 -29.49
N ALA A 4 -11.04 -4.02 -29.02
CA ALA A 4 -10.05 -4.25 -27.97
C ALA A 4 -8.64 -3.80 -28.38
N GLU A 5 -8.20 -4.17 -29.59
CA GLU A 5 -6.90 -3.73 -30.14
C GLU A 5 -6.83 -2.22 -30.28
N PHE A 6 -7.90 -1.60 -30.77
CA PHE A 6 -7.99 -0.15 -30.86
C PHE A 6 -7.84 0.55 -29.53
N ILE A 7 -8.54 0.07 -28.47
CA ILE A 7 -8.45 0.63 -27.11
C ILE A 7 -7.02 0.48 -26.55
N ILE A 8 -6.41 -0.70 -26.72
CA ILE A 8 -5.05 -0.98 -26.22
C ILE A 8 -4.02 -0.06 -26.88
N GLU A 9 -4.07 0.08 -28.20
CA GLU A 9 -3.14 0.92 -28.96
C GLU A 9 -3.29 2.40 -28.63
N ASN A 10 -4.52 2.90 -28.54
CA ASN A 10 -4.77 4.29 -28.15
C ASN A 10 -4.28 4.59 -26.74
N SER A 11 -4.53 3.68 -25.79
CA SER A 11 -4.05 3.83 -24.42
C SER A 11 -2.53 3.84 -24.35
N ARG A 12 -1.85 3.00 -25.14
CA ARG A 12 -0.40 2.98 -25.26
C ARG A 12 0.14 4.30 -25.82
N ALA A 13 -0.40 4.73 -26.94
CA ALA A 13 0.01 5.98 -27.59
C ALA A 13 -0.19 7.19 -26.65
N ALA A 14 -1.34 7.26 -25.99
CA ALA A 14 -1.64 8.32 -25.02
C ALA A 14 -0.66 8.33 -23.83
N THR A 15 -0.28 7.16 -23.29
CA THR A 15 0.70 7.06 -22.21
C THR A 15 2.09 7.52 -22.68
N ILE A 16 2.51 7.11 -23.88
CA ILE A 16 3.78 7.56 -24.47
C ILE A 16 3.81 9.08 -24.62
N GLU A 17 2.73 9.70 -25.09
CA GLU A 17 2.65 11.16 -25.22
C GLU A 17 2.75 11.88 -23.86
N ARG A 18 2.29 11.28 -22.77
CA ARG A 18 2.53 11.81 -21.40
C ARG A 18 3.99 11.68 -21.01
N ILE A 19 4.63 10.53 -21.26
CA ILE A 19 6.04 10.28 -20.97
C ILE A 19 6.96 11.23 -21.71
N LYS A 20 6.69 11.53 -22.98
CA LYS A 20 7.47 12.46 -23.80
C LYS A 20 7.54 13.88 -23.21
N LYS A 21 6.55 14.27 -22.41
CA LYS A 21 6.51 15.59 -21.75
C LYS A 21 7.37 15.68 -20.49
N LEU A 22 7.83 14.55 -19.97
CA LEU A 22 8.66 14.52 -18.78
C LEU A 22 10.10 14.94 -19.10
N LYS A 23 10.78 15.49 -18.11
CA LYS A 23 12.22 15.74 -18.20
C LYS A 23 12.96 14.41 -18.29
N LYS A 24 13.72 14.20 -19.37
CA LYS A 24 14.53 13.01 -19.57
C LYS A 24 15.66 12.93 -18.54
N GLY A 25 16.00 11.72 -18.11
CA GLY A 25 17.09 11.53 -17.15
C GLY A 25 16.86 10.36 -16.22
N LYS A 26 17.76 10.25 -15.25
CA LYS A 26 17.73 9.28 -14.16
C LYS A 26 17.48 9.99 -12.85
N TYR A 27 16.59 9.42 -12.06
CA TYR A 27 16.12 9.98 -10.80
C TYR A 27 16.14 8.90 -9.74
N ARG A 28 16.84 9.12 -8.63
CA ARG A 28 16.99 8.13 -7.58
C ARG A 28 16.27 8.57 -6.30
N ASN A 29 15.65 7.58 -5.65
CA ASN A 29 15.06 7.75 -4.34
C ASN A 29 15.30 6.52 -3.48
N GLU A 30 15.39 6.73 -2.17
CA GLU A 30 15.52 5.70 -1.16
C GLU A 30 14.49 5.94 -0.06
N LEU A 31 13.88 4.84 0.41
CA LEU A 31 12.94 4.86 1.51
C LEU A 31 13.32 3.75 2.48
N THR A 32 13.50 4.08 3.75
CA THR A 32 13.84 3.10 4.79
C THR A 32 12.71 2.98 5.80
N MET A 33 12.42 1.77 6.18
CA MET A 33 11.45 1.40 7.21
C MET A 33 12.09 0.47 8.24
N ASP A 34 11.44 0.32 9.40
CA ASP A 34 12.00 -0.43 10.52
C ASP A 34 12.28 -1.92 10.21
N GLY A 35 11.40 -2.61 9.48
CA GLY A 35 11.49 -4.08 9.36
C GLY A 35 11.15 -4.77 10.68
N TYR A 36 11.53 -6.07 10.83
CA TYR A 36 11.32 -6.83 12.07
C TYR A 36 12.62 -7.08 12.83
N ASP A 37 13.68 -7.43 12.13
CA ASP A 37 15.00 -7.76 12.68
C ASP A 37 16.04 -6.71 12.33
N GLN A 38 15.87 -6.07 11.20
CA GLN A 38 16.75 -5.00 10.72
C GLN A 38 15.98 -4.05 9.82
N PRO A 39 16.43 -2.79 9.68
CA PRO A 39 15.83 -1.85 8.76
C PRO A 39 15.83 -2.39 7.33
N VAL A 40 14.74 -2.10 6.61
CA VAL A 40 14.58 -2.43 5.19
C VAL A 40 14.65 -1.15 4.39
N THR A 41 15.58 -1.09 3.45
CA THR A 41 15.72 0.04 2.52
C THR A 41 15.27 -0.37 1.13
N LEU A 42 14.33 0.37 0.58
CA LEU A 42 13.90 0.29 -0.81
C LEU A 42 14.61 1.36 -1.61
N VAL A 43 15.28 0.95 -2.67
CA VAL A 43 16.00 1.84 -3.59
C VAL A 43 15.32 1.77 -4.94
N ALA A 44 15.04 2.92 -5.54
CA ALA A 44 14.55 3.01 -6.90
C ALA A 44 15.39 4.01 -7.72
N GLU A 45 15.85 3.59 -8.89
CA GLU A 45 16.36 4.47 -9.94
C GLU A 45 15.37 4.48 -11.10
N LEU A 46 14.66 5.57 -11.29
CA LEU A 46 13.70 5.76 -12.36
C LEU A 46 14.37 6.46 -13.54
N THR A 47 14.36 5.81 -14.69
CA THR A 47 14.87 6.37 -15.94
C THR A 47 13.71 6.79 -16.84
N VAL A 48 13.64 8.08 -17.19
CA VAL A 48 12.72 8.61 -18.19
C VAL A 48 13.42 8.61 -19.54
N GLY A 49 13.00 7.71 -20.42
CA GLY A 49 13.45 7.61 -21.82
C GLY A 49 12.60 8.43 -22.78
N GLU A 50 12.75 8.20 -24.07
CA GLU A 50 12.00 8.93 -25.12
C GLU A 50 10.50 8.60 -25.10
N ASP A 51 10.17 7.33 -24.92
CA ASP A 51 8.82 6.77 -25.01
C ASP A 51 8.49 5.78 -23.89
N SER A 52 9.36 5.63 -22.91
CA SER A 52 9.24 4.64 -21.85
C SER A 52 9.80 5.14 -20.52
N ILE A 53 9.35 4.52 -19.44
CA ILE A 53 9.90 4.67 -18.10
C ILE A 53 10.39 3.30 -17.64
N HIS A 54 11.60 3.26 -17.09
CA HIS A 54 12.16 2.08 -16.44
C HIS A 54 12.46 2.39 -14.98
N VAL A 55 12.08 1.48 -14.07
CA VAL A 55 12.39 1.58 -12.64
C VAL A 55 13.27 0.39 -12.24
N ASP A 56 14.50 0.68 -11.86
CA ASP A 56 15.45 -0.30 -11.35
C ASP A 56 15.53 -0.25 -9.82
N TYR A 57 15.34 -1.41 -9.17
CA TYR A 57 15.39 -1.57 -7.72
C TYR A 57 16.73 -2.11 -7.20
N THR A 58 17.80 -2.01 -7.99
CA THR A 58 19.15 -2.40 -7.56
C THR A 58 19.58 -1.58 -6.33
N GLY A 59 20.09 -2.28 -5.31
CA GLY A 59 20.46 -1.70 -4.03
C GLY A 59 19.38 -1.81 -2.94
N THR A 60 18.20 -2.31 -3.28
CA THR A 60 17.17 -2.66 -2.30
C THR A 60 17.64 -3.81 -1.40
N SER A 61 17.25 -3.78 -0.12
CA SER A 61 17.59 -4.80 0.88
C SER A 61 17.31 -6.22 0.41
N ALA A 62 18.10 -7.16 0.90
CA ALA A 62 17.89 -8.59 0.68
C ALA A 62 16.57 -9.07 1.26
N ALA A 63 16.14 -10.27 0.86
CA ALA A 63 14.97 -10.93 1.40
C ALA A 63 15.02 -11.05 2.91
N SER A 64 13.89 -10.83 3.58
CA SER A 64 13.70 -11.00 5.01
C SER A 64 13.37 -12.46 5.36
N ASN A 65 13.73 -12.90 6.55
CA ASN A 65 13.29 -14.17 7.11
C ASN A 65 11.80 -14.15 7.53
N TYR A 66 11.19 -12.97 7.59
CA TYR A 66 9.79 -12.76 7.92
C TYR A 66 8.90 -12.70 6.68
N GLY A 67 7.60 -12.87 6.87
CA GLY A 67 6.61 -12.95 5.79
C GLY A 67 6.30 -11.63 5.05
N ILE A 68 7.19 -10.64 5.11
CA ILE A 68 7.02 -9.31 4.51
C ILE A 68 7.57 -9.20 3.07
N ASN A 69 8.17 -10.26 2.56
CA ASN A 69 8.74 -10.26 1.21
C ASN A 69 7.69 -10.10 0.12
N VAL A 70 8.12 -9.59 -1.01
CA VAL A 70 7.28 -9.26 -2.16
C VAL A 70 7.70 -10.08 -3.38
N VAL A 71 6.71 -10.66 -4.07
CA VAL A 71 6.94 -11.34 -5.35
C VAL A 71 6.98 -10.34 -6.49
N LEU A 72 7.74 -10.64 -7.53
CA LEU A 72 8.01 -9.75 -8.66
C LEU A 72 6.73 -9.19 -9.32
N ASN A 73 5.66 -9.98 -9.43
CA ASN A 73 4.39 -9.52 -10.01
C ASN A 73 3.70 -8.45 -9.15
N TYR A 74 3.82 -8.52 -7.84
CA TYR A 74 3.30 -7.50 -6.94
C TYR A 74 4.13 -6.21 -7.07
N THR A 75 5.46 -6.33 -7.10
CA THR A 75 6.38 -5.21 -7.37
C THR A 75 6.02 -4.51 -8.66
N LYS A 76 5.80 -5.27 -9.75
CA LYS A 76 5.33 -4.74 -11.03
C LYS A 76 4.04 -3.94 -10.89
N ALA A 77 3.03 -4.52 -10.26
CA ALA A 77 1.71 -3.90 -10.15
C ALA A 77 1.79 -2.55 -9.45
N TYR A 78 2.47 -2.48 -8.31
CA TYR A 78 2.54 -1.24 -7.52
C TYR A 78 3.52 -0.21 -8.10
N THR A 79 4.59 -0.65 -8.77
CA THR A 79 5.45 0.25 -9.57
C THR A 79 4.66 0.92 -10.69
N CYS A 80 3.96 0.12 -11.50
CA CYS A 80 3.12 0.64 -12.57
C CYS A 80 2.01 1.56 -12.03
N PHE A 81 1.40 1.20 -10.90
CA PHE A 81 0.39 2.02 -10.24
C PHE A 81 0.96 3.38 -9.84
N GLY A 82 2.12 3.43 -9.16
CA GLY A 82 2.77 4.69 -8.77
C GLY A 82 3.08 5.58 -9.97
N VAL A 83 3.70 5.04 -11.02
CA VAL A 83 3.96 5.79 -12.25
C VAL A 83 2.66 6.31 -12.88
N LYS A 84 1.64 5.48 -12.97
CA LYS A 84 0.34 5.85 -13.56
C LYS A 84 -0.36 6.97 -12.79
N CYS A 85 -0.31 6.96 -11.47
CA CYS A 85 -0.94 8.00 -10.64
C CYS A 85 -0.39 9.41 -10.93
N ALA A 86 0.91 9.52 -11.21
CA ALA A 86 1.56 10.80 -11.45
C ALA A 86 1.64 11.18 -12.94
N VAL A 87 1.87 10.20 -13.82
CA VAL A 87 2.17 10.48 -15.24
C VAL A 87 0.92 10.46 -16.12
N ALA A 88 0.00 9.53 -15.86
CA ALA A 88 -1.14 9.30 -16.76
C ALA A 88 -2.41 8.85 -15.98
N PRO A 89 -2.88 9.63 -14.99
CA PRO A 89 -4.01 9.23 -14.14
C PRO A 89 -5.34 9.12 -14.87
N ASP A 90 -5.50 9.86 -15.95
CA ASP A 90 -6.70 9.96 -16.77
C ASP A 90 -6.80 8.89 -17.87
N ILE A 91 -5.72 8.14 -18.12
CA ILE A 91 -5.72 7.08 -19.14
C ILE A 91 -6.19 5.76 -18.52
N PRO A 92 -7.19 5.06 -19.07
CA PRO A 92 -7.68 3.80 -18.54
C PRO A 92 -6.58 2.73 -18.37
N ASN A 93 -6.66 1.96 -17.30
CA ASN A 93 -5.72 0.86 -17.04
C ASN A 93 -6.02 -0.32 -17.95
N ASN A 94 -5.06 -0.64 -18.81
CA ASN A 94 -5.04 -1.83 -19.65
C ASN A 94 -3.60 -2.17 -20.05
N TYR A 95 -3.41 -3.27 -20.76
CA TYR A 95 -2.09 -3.70 -21.21
C TYR A 95 -1.33 -2.62 -21.99
N GLY A 96 -2.02 -1.88 -22.86
CA GLY A 96 -1.40 -0.81 -23.66
C GLY A 96 -0.89 0.34 -22.81
N SER A 97 -1.69 0.84 -21.86
CA SER A 97 -1.30 1.95 -21.00
C SER A 97 -0.15 1.61 -20.03
N LEU A 98 0.04 0.35 -19.71
CA LEU A 98 1.12 -0.11 -18.81
C LEU A 98 2.37 -0.55 -19.57
N ALA A 99 2.27 -0.90 -20.86
CA ALA A 99 3.39 -1.41 -21.65
C ALA A 99 4.63 -0.50 -21.72
N PRO A 100 4.51 0.84 -21.73
CA PRO A 100 5.66 1.74 -21.72
C PRO A 100 6.38 1.81 -20.37
N ILE A 101 5.85 1.17 -19.31
CA ILE A 101 6.42 1.17 -17.96
C ILE A 101 7.05 -0.18 -17.71
N THR A 102 8.37 -0.19 -17.54
CA THR A 102 9.15 -1.41 -17.26
C THR A 102 9.85 -1.29 -15.92
N PHE A 103 10.32 -2.41 -15.38
CA PHE A 103 11.01 -2.43 -14.10
C PHE A 103 11.96 -3.61 -14.03
N SER A 104 12.93 -3.53 -13.15
CA SER A 104 13.85 -4.61 -12.77
C SER A 104 14.06 -4.62 -11.25
N ALA A 105 14.23 -5.80 -10.68
CA ALA A 105 14.63 -6.00 -9.30
C ALA A 105 15.57 -7.21 -9.22
N PRO A 106 16.71 -7.09 -8.51
CA PRO A 106 17.65 -8.18 -8.35
C PRO A 106 17.01 -9.42 -7.73
N ASP A 107 17.43 -10.59 -8.19
CA ASP A 107 16.99 -11.85 -7.56
C ASP A 107 17.42 -11.92 -6.10
N GLY A 108 16.51 -12.36 -5.24
CA GLY A 108 16.76 -12.49 -3.80
C GLY A 108 16.69 -11.17 -3.02
N CYS A 109 16.42 -10.03 -3.65
CA CYS A 109 16.04 -8.83 -2.89
C CYS A 109 14.59 -8.96 -2.39
N ILE A 110 14.24 -8.19 -1.36
CA ILE A 110 12.90 -8.25 -0.73
C ILE A 110 11.74 -7.99 -1.69
N LEU A 111 11.99 -7.36 -2.85
CA LEU A 111 11.02 -7.06 -3.90
C LEU A 111 10.93 -8.11 -5.00
N ASN A 112 11.81 -9.13 -4.97
CA ASN A 112 11.87 -10.20 -5.97
C ASN A 112 12.30 -11.52 -5.34
N VAL A 113 11.44 -12.04 -4.44
CA VAL A 113 11.69 -13.31 -3.78
C VAL A 113 11.04 -14.46 -4.53
N GLN A 114 11.69 -15.63 -4.41
CA GLN A 114 11.21 -16.92 -4.89
C GLN A 114 10.91 -17.84 -3.71
N ARG A 115 10.23 -18.94 -3.95
CA ARG A 115 10.06 -19.98 -2.92
C ARG A 115 11.43 -20.43 -2.40
N PRO A 116 11.58 -20.70 -1.11
CA PRO A 116 10.56 -20.86 -0.06
C PRO A 116 10.23 -19.61 0.79
N PHE A 117 10.65 -18.41 0.38
CA PHE A 117 10.41 -17.21 1.18
C PHE A 117 8.92 -16.96 1.46
N ALA A 118 8.62 -16.58 2.70
CA ALA A 118 7.26 -16.24 3.13
C ALA A 118 6.83 -14.85 2.64
N VAL A 119 5.58 -14.75 2.16
CA VAL A 119 5.03 -13.53 1.54
C VAL A 119 3.63 -13.18 2.07
N ALA A 120 3.23 -13.71 3.22
CA ALA A 120 1.88 -13.55 3.76
C ALA A 120 1.52 -12.07 4.00
N ALA A 121 2.45 -11.30 4.55
CA ALA A 121 2.30 -9.87 4.85
C ALA A 121 3.02 -8.95 3.84
N ARG A 122 3.11 -9.37 2.58
CA ARG A 122 3.78 -8.62 1.49
C ARG A 122 3.31 -7.18 1.31
N HIS A 123 2.11 -6.85 1.78
CA HIS A 123 1.57 -5.49 1.70
C HIS A 123 2.36 -4.49 2.56
N ILE A 124 3.02 -4.93 3.63
CA ILE A 124 3.83 -4.07 4.51
C ILE A 124 4.93 -3.37 3.70
N ILE A 125 5.63 -4.12 2.86
CA ILE A 125 6.66 -3.57 1.97
C ILE A 125 6.05 -3.03 0.68
N GLY A 126 5.11 -3.76 0.10
CA GLY A 126 4.58 -3.43 -1.22
C GLY A 126 3.84 -2.10 -1.28
N HIS A 127 3.20 -1.67 -0.19
CA HIS A 127 2.51 -0.38 -0.14
C HIS A 127 3.46 0.83 -0.22
N LEU A 128 4.74 0.64 0.08
CA LEU A 128 5.76 1.69 0.00
C LEU A 128 6.29 1.90 -1.43
N LEU A 129 6.01 0.98 -2.36
CA LEU A 129 6.50 1.06 -3.73
C LEU A 129 6.04 2.33 -4.48
N PRO A 130 4.76 2.73 -4.42
CA PRO A 130 4.34 3.99 -5.03
C PRO A 130 5.06 5.21 -4.45
N ASP A 131 5.22 5.28 -3.13
CA ASP A 131 5.91 6.39 -2.47
C ASP A 131 7.40 6.43 -2.85
N THR A 132 8.04 5.25 -2.96
CA THR A 132 9.42 5.14 -3.46
C THR A 132 9.55 5.67 -4.89
N VAL A 133 8.59 5.36 -5.76
CA VAL A 133 8.52 5.85 -7.14
C VAL A 133 8.19 7.35 -7.19
N PHE A 134 7.29 7.83 -6.33
CA PHE A 134 6.96 9.26 -6.25
C PHE A 134 8.18 10.11 -5.88
N GLY A 135 9.06 9.64 -4.99
CA GLY A 135 10.30 10.34 -4.67
C GLY A 135 11.24 10.51 -5.87
N CYS A 136 11.24 9.55 -6.82
CA CYS A 136 11.91 9.73 -8.11
C CYS A 136 11.16 10.73 -9.01
N LEU A 137 9.83 10.59 -9.11
CA LEU A 137 9.01 11.40 -10.01
C LEU A 137 8.95 12.88 -9.59
N HIS A 138 9.03 13.20 -8.30
CA HIS A 138 9.14 14.59 -7.82
C HIS A 138 10.31 15.36 -8.41
N GLN A 139 11.39 14.68 -8.79
CA GLN A 139 12.56 15.26 -9.43
C GLN A 139 12.37 15.48 -10.95
N ALA A 140 11.47 14.67 -11.55
CA ALA A 140 11.19 14.72 -12.99
C ALA A 140 9.99 15.60 -13.36
N ILE A 141 9.05 15.77 -12.42
CA ILE A 141 7.78 16.47 -12.60
C ILE A 141 7.75 17.66 -11.63
N SER A 142 7.61 18.87 -12.15
CA SER A 142 7.56 20.08 -11.33
C SER A 142 6.29 20.20 -10.49
N GLU A 143 5.17 19.66 -10.99
CA GLU A 143 3.87 19.67 -10.34
C GLU A 143 3.11 18.38 -10.69
N GLY A 144 2.26 17.91 -9.79
CA GLY A 144 1.35 16.81 -10.10
C GLY A 144 1.70 15.46 -9.48
N CYS A 145 2.78 15.34 -8.72
CA CYS A 145 3.09 14.12 -7.99
C CYS A 145 2.50 14.18 -6.57
N PRO A 146 1.82 13.14 -6.10
CA PRO A 146 1.34 13.05 -4.72
C PRO A 146 2.50 13.04 -3.72
N SER A 147 2.28 13.59 -2.54
CA SER A 147 3.23 13.46 -1.42
C SER A 147 3.16 12.05 -0.84
N GLU A 148 4.25 11.66 -0.21
CA GLU A 148 4.33 10.43 0.59
C GLU A 148 3.22 10.39 1.65
N GLY A 149 2.58 9.24 1.80
CA GLY A 149 1.55 8.99 2.79
C GLY A 149 2.06 8.11 3.93
N SER A 150 1.16 7.65 4.80
CA SER A 150 1.52 6.67 5.83
C SER A 150 1.84 5.30 5.26
N ALA A 151 1.40 4.99 4.03
CA ALA A 151 1.40 3.66 3.42
C ALA A 151 0.92 2.54 4.37
N SER A 152 0.21 2.93 5.43
CA SER A 152 -0.18 2.06 6.52
C SER A 152 -1.54 1.41 6.23
N LEU A 153 -1.48 0.12 5.99
CA LEU A 153 -2.61 -0.79 6.09
C LEU A 153 -2.26 -1.79 7.18
N TRP A 154 -2.71 -1.54 8.40
CA TRP A 154 -2.44 -2.42 9.51
C TRP A 154 -3.65 -3.29 9.82
N ILE A 155 -3.37 -4.49 10.28
CA ILE A 155 -4.34 -5.54 10.46
C ILE A 155 -4.38 -5.88 11.94
N LEU A 156 -5.57 -5.80 12.53
CA LEU A 156 -5.86 -6.37 13.82
C LEU A 156 -6.42 -7.77 13.58
N GLN A 157 -5.67 -8.79 13.96
CA GLN A 157 -6.12 -10.17 13.91
C GLN A 157 -6.45 -10.65 15.32
N LEU A 158 -7.71 -10.98 15.55
CA LEU A 158 -8.20 -11.51 16.81
C LEU A 158 -8.80 -12.89 16.56
N ARG A 159 -8.49 -13.80 17.44
CA ARG A 159 -9.05 -15.16 17.44
C ARG A 159 -9.41 -15.53 18.85
N GLY A 160 -10.57 -16.08 19.06
CA GLY A 160 -11.07 -16.47 20.38
C GLY A 160 -12.11 -17.56 20.34
N GLY A 161 -12.73 -17.82 21.50
CA GLY A 161 -13.65 -18.94 21.73
C GLY A 161 -12.90 -20.27 21.91
N GLU A 162 -13.53 -21.38 21.62
CA GLU A 162 -12.94 -22.72 21.78
C GLU A 162 -11.67 -22.96 20.94
N ALA A 163 -11.39 -22.10 19.96
CA ALA A 163 -10.17 -22.19 19.13
C ALA A 163 -8.88 -21.86 19.90
N VAL A 164 -8.96 -21.26 21.07
CA VAL A 164 -7.81 -20.95 21.93
C VAL A 164 -7.63 -22.07 22.95
N SER A 165 -6.87 -23.11 22.60
CA SER A 165 -6.52 -24.17 23.53
C SER A 165 -5.69 -23.58 24.69
N GLY A 166 -6.21 -23.63 25.92
CA GLY A 166 -5.51 -23.22 27.14
C GLY A 166 -6.17 -22.10 27.94
N ALA A 167 -7.31 -21.60 27.58
CA ALA A 167 -8.09 -20.71 28.44
C ALA A 167 -8.78 -21.57 29.54
N GLU A 168 -8.13 -21.71 30.68
CA GLU A 168 -8.62 -22.53 31.82
C GLU A 168 -9.83 -21.95 32.56
N THR A 169 -10.44 -20.85 32.12
CA THR A 169 -11.35 -20.07 32.97
C THR A 169 -12.70 -19.74 32.35
N TYR A 170 -13.13 -20.40 31.28
CA TYR A 170 -14.40 -20.08 30.68
C TYR A 170 -15.43 -21.24 30.76
N GLU A 171 -16.44 -21.09 31.63
CA GLU A 171 -17.63 -21.92 31.67
C GLU A 171 -18.70 -21.34 30.74
N GLY A 172 -18.63 -21.60 29.45
CA GLY A 172 -19.65 -21.22 28.48
C GLY A 172 -19.24 -21.48 27.04
N ASP A 173 -20.19 -21.88 26.21
CA ASP A 173 -20.00 -22.09 24.77
C ASP A 173 -19.80 -20.73 24.06
N ILE A 174 -18.59 -20.18 24.05
CA ILE A 174 -18.29 -19.08 23.15
C ILE A 174 -17.98 -19.68 21.78
N PRO A 175 -18.77 -19.33 20.75
CA PRO A 175 -18.48 -19.73 19.39
C PRO A 175 -17.07 -19.28 19.00
N THR A 176 -16.32 -20.16 18.34
CA THR A 176 -15.03 -19.77 17.78
C THR A 176 -15.18 -18.62 16.80
N PHE A 177 -14.33 -17.61 16.90
CA PHE A 177 -14.29 -16.53 15.93
C PHE A 177 -12.86 -16.24 15.46
N ASP A 178 -12.74 -15.75 14.24
CA ASP A 178 -11.49 -15.28 13.64
C ASP A 178 -11.80 -13.96 12.94
N LEU A 179 -11.29 -12.86 13.49
CA LEU A 179 -11.49 -11.52 12.97
C LEU A 179 -10.21 -11.00 12.34
N LEU A 180 -10.29 -10.60 11.09
CA LEU A 180 -9.26 -9.87 10.38
C LEU A 180 -9.78 -8.45 10.08
N HIS A 181 -9.45 -7.49 10.95
CA HIS A 181 -9.93 -6.12 10.83
C HIS A 181 -8.85 -5.21 10.23
N PHE A 182 -9.14 -4.66 9.04
CA PHE A 182 -8.22 -3.77 8.33
C PHE A 182 -8.42 -2.33 8.74
N ASN A 183 -7.30 -1.64 8.98
CA ASN A 183 -7.26 -0.24 9.35
C ASN A 183 -6.25 0.50 8.48
N ALA A 184 -6.52 1.79 8.24
CA ALA A 184 -5.71 2.59 7.34
C ALA A 184 -5.23 3.87 8.02
N GLY A 185 -4.04 4.31 7.64
CA GLY A 185 -3.49 5.62 7.99
C GLY A 185 -3.99 6.73 7.07
N GLY A 186 -3.33 7.88 7.09
CA GLY A 186 -3.63 8.99 6.20
C GLY A 186 -2.87 8.88 4.87
N MET A 187 -3.52 9.28 3.80
CA MET A 187 -2.89 9.46 2.49
C MET A 187 -2.08 10.77 2.48
N GLY A 188 -0.97 10.81 1.77
CA GLY A 188 -0.21 12.05 1.52
C GLY A 188 -1.04 13.12 0.80
N ALA A 189 -0.61 14.37 0.87
CA ALA A 189 -1.24 15.46 0.14
C ALA A 189 -1.24 15.16 -1.37
N ARG A 190 -2.35 15.50 -2.02
CA ARG A 190 -2.47 15.38 -3.48
C ARG A 190 -1.99 16.67 -4.15
N PRO A 191 -1.69 16.65 -5.46
CA PRO A 191 -1.14 17.83 -6.16
C PRO A 191 -1.97 19.10 -6.00
N THR A 192 -3.29 18.98 -5.92
CA THR A 192 -4.25 20.10 -5.88
C THR A 192 -5.23 20.06 -4.72
N LYS A 193 -5.08 19.13 -3.79
CA LYS A 193 -6.03 18.87 -2.69
C LYS A 193 -5.32 18.26 -1.49
N ASP A 194 -5.96 18.36 -0.33
CA ASP A 194 -5.53 17.63 0.86
C ASP A 194 -5.58 16.11 0.65
N GLY A 195 -4.73 15.39 1.37
CA GLY A 195 -4.79 13.95 1.46
C GLY A 195 -6.10 13.45 2.08
N LEU A 196 -6.47 12.20 1.80
CA LEU A 196 -7.64 11.59 2.38
C LEU A 196 -7.30 10.98 3.73
N SER A 197 -8.15 11.24 4.74
CA SER A 197 -7.99 10.66 6.07
C SER A 197 -8.43 9.20 6.08
N ALA A 198 -7.79 8.37 6.89
CA ALA A 198 -8.11 6.95 7.08
C ALA A 198 -8.33 6.19 5.76
N THR A 199 -7.41 6.40 4.82
CA THR A 199 -7.52 5.85 3.45
C THR A 199 -6.38 4.88 3.18
N ALA A 200 -6.73 3.65 2.83
CA ALA A 200 -5.77 2.62 2.45
C ALA A 200 -5.24 2.88 1.03
N PHE A 201 -4.37 3.85 0.90
CA PHE A 201 -3.59 4.07 -0.31
C PHE A 201 -2.26 3.31 -0.20
N PRO A 202 -1.84 2.56 -1.22
CA PRO A 202 -2.41 2.43 -2.57
C PRO A 202 -3.42 1.29 -2.76
N SER A 203 -3.69 0.44 -1.76
CA SER A 203 -4.48 -0.79 -1.95
C SER A 203 -5.98 -0.56 -2.17
N GLY A 204 -6.53 0.56 -1.70
CA GLY A 204 -7.95 0.87 -1.82
C GLY A 204 -8.86 -0.02 -0.96
N VAL A 205 -8.34 -0.69 0.06
CA VAL A 205 -9.13 -1.48 1.01
C VAL A 205 -10.10 -0.55 1.74
N ARG A 206 -11.37 -0.91 1.75
CA ARG A 206 -12.41 -0.15 2.45
C ARG A 206 -12.40 -0.46 3.94
N GLY A 207 -12.68 0.55 4.74
CA GLY A 207 -12.91 0.35 6.18
C GLY A 207 -14.17 -0.50 6.41
N VAL A 208 -14.08 -1.43 7.33
CA VAL A 208 -15.24 -2.22 7.76
C VAL A 208 -16.05 -1.40 8.75
N PRO A 209 -17.39 -1.32 8.61
CA PRO A 209 -18.26 -0.71 9.61
C PRO A 209 -18.11 -1.42 10.97
N VAL A 210 -18.12 -0.63 12.04
CA VAL A 210 -18.03 -1.17 13.41
C VAL A 210 -19.17 -2.13 13.68
N GLU A 211 -20.38 -1.74 13.33
CA GLU A 211 -21.62 -2.51 13.53
C GLU A 211 -21.56 -3.88 12.85
N ALA A 212 -20.95 -3.95 11.66
CA ALA A 212 -20.80 -5.22 10.96
C ALA A 212 -19.82 -6.15 11.68
N THR A 213 -18.77 -5.60 12.29
CA THR A 213 -17.80 -6.38 13.05
C THR A 213 -18.39 -6.87 14.37
N GLU A 214 -19.05 -5.98 15.11
CA GLU A 214 -19.68 -6.31 16.40
C GLU A 214 -20.84 -7.30 16.26
N ALA A 215 -21.50 -7.34 15.09
CA ALA A 215 -22.57 -8.30 14.83
C ALA A 215 -22.08 -9.76 14.63
N ILE A 216 -20.82 -9.95 14.29
CA ILE A 216 -20.27 -11.28 13.94
C ILE A 216 -19.15 -11.75 14.87
N THR A 217 -18.71 -10.91 15.80
CA THR A 217 -17.64 -11.20 16.75
C THR A 217 -17.95 -10.61 18.11
N PRO A 218 -17.45 -11.18 19.22
CA PRO A 218 -17.63 -10.62 20.56
C PRO A 218 -16.63 -9.45 20.83
N VAL A 219 -16.46 -8.58 19.86
CA VAL A 219 -15.57 -7.41 19.94
C VAL A 219 -16.40 -6.15 19.97
N VAL A 220 -16.10 -5.26 20.90
CA VAL A 220 -16.74 -3.93 21.01
C VAL A 220 -15.73 -2.85 20.65
N PHE A 221 -16.16 -1.90 19.84
CA PHE A 221 -15.34 -0.74 19.49
C PHE A 221 -15.80 0.49 20.28
N TRP A 222 -15.06 0.83 21.31
CA TRP A 222 -15.31 2.02 22.12
C TRP A 222 -15.01 3.31 21.38
N ARG A 223 -14.06 3.25 20.42
CA ARG A 223 -13.59 4.44 19.73
C ARG A 223 -13.06 4.06 18.34
N LYS A 224 -13.54 4.74 17.33
CA LYS A 224 -13.00 4.69 15.97
C LYS A 224 -13.16 6.06 15.35
N GLU A 225 -12.10 6.85 15.38
CA GLU A 225 -12.13 8.26 14.99
C GLU A 225 -10.85 8.67 14.28
N PHE A 226 -10.84 9.84 13.66
CA PHE A 226 -9.61 10.41 13.13
C PHE A 226 -8.70 10.89 14.26
N ARG A 227 -7.41 10.60 14.11
CA ARG A 227 -6.38 11.17 14.98
C ARG A 227 -6.18 12.63 14.57
N GLU A 228 -6.66 13.55 15.38
CA GLU A 228 -6.53 14.97 15.14
C GLU A 228 -5.07 15.39 14.95
N ASN A 229 -4.83 16.35 14.04
CA ASN A 229 -3.51 16.92 13.75
C ASN A 229 -2.42 15.91 13.36
N SER A 230 -2.77 14.70 12.94
CA SER A 230 -1.82 13.70 12.47
C SER A 230 -1.46 13.83 10.99
N GLY A 231 -2.19 14.66 10.24
CA GLY A 231 -1.84 14.98 8.86
C GLY A 231 -0.70 16.00 8.81
N ALA A 232 0.35 15.73 8.01
CA ALA A 232 1.49 16.62 7.87
C ALA A 232 1.06 17.99 7.29
N PRO A 233 1.65 19.10 7.77
CA PRO A 233 1.36 20.44 7.27
C PRO A 233 2.00 20.67 5.89
N GLY A 234 1.38 21.52 5.07
CA GLY A 234 1.86 21.94 3.76
C GLY A 234 0.87 22.86 3.08
N ARG A 235 1.13 23.20 1.81
CA ARG A 235 0.16 23.94 0.98
C ARG A 235 -1.19 23.18 0.93
N TYR A 236 -1.11 21.88 0.80
CA TYR A 236 -2.18 20.93 1.04
C TYR A 236 -1.74 20.01 2.17
N ARG A 237 -2.65 19.68 3.05
CA ARG A 237 -2.34 18.84 4.23
C ARG A 237 -2.39 17.36 3.88
N GLY A 238 -1.56 16.57 4.55
CA GLY A 238 -1.73 15.13 4.60
C GLY A 238 -3.05 14.74 5.30
N GLY A 239 -3.60 13.59 4.96
CA GLY A 239 -4.78 13.02 5.61
C GLY A 239 -4.46 12.56 7.03
N CYS A 240 -5.46 12.58 7.91
CA CYS A 240 -5.33 12.09 9.28
C CYS A 240 -5.36 10.56 9.33
N GLY A 241 -4.58 9.99 10.24
CA GLY A 241 -4.69 8.60 10.66
C GLY A 241 -5.91 8.36 11.56
N GLN A 242 -5.95 7.19 12.21
CA GLN A 242 -7.06 6.79 13.08
C GLN A 242 -6.58 6.50 14.50
N ILE A 243 -7.52 6.67 15.45
CA ILE A 243 -7.46 6.11 16.81
C ILE A 243 -8.55 5.07 16.89
N ILE A 244 -8.19 3.84 17.27
CA ILE A 244 -9.13 2.75 17.47
C ILE A 244 -8.89 2.18 18.86
N ARG A 245 -9.99 2.03 19.61
CA ARG A 245 -10.01 1.35 20.89
C ARG A 245 -11.08 0.29 20.83
N SER A 246 -10.66 -0.95 21.02
CA SER A 246 -11.56 -2.11 21.04
C SER A 246 -11.31 -2.94 22.29
N GLU A 247 -12.29 -3.70 22.66
CA GLU A 247 -12.27 -4.65 23.77
C GLU A 247 -12.98 -5.90 23.34
N GLU A 248 -12.51 -7.06 23.78
CA GLU A 248 -13.20 -8.31 23.63
C GLU A 248 -14.20 -8.47 24.80
N HIS A 249 -15.44 -8.82 24.51
CA HIS A 249 -16.40 -9.16 25.54
C HIS A 249 -16.07 -10.52 26.14
N THR A 250 -15.50 -10.48 27.34
CA THR A 250 -15.41 -11.65 28.20
C THR A 250 -16.64 -11.75 29.06
N SER A 251 -16.95 -12.95 29.57
CA SER A 251 -18.12 -13.23 30.43
C SER A 251 -18.23 -12.32 31.67
N GLU A 252 -17.11 -11.81 32.16
CA GLU A 252 -17.07 -10.92 33.32
C GLU A 252 -17.74 -9.56 33.06
N LEU A 253 -17.78 -9.10 31.82
CA LEU A 253 -18.44 -7.86 31.43
C LEU A 253 -19.95 -8.02 31.19
N GLN A 254 -20.43 -9.25 30.98
CA GLN A 254 -21.85 -9.55 30.80
C GLN A 254 -22.62 -9.64 32.13
N SER A 255 -21.94 -9.68 33.25
CA SER A 255 -22.51 -9.80 34.60
C SER A 255 -22.64 -8.45 35.36
N GLN A 256 -22.30 -7.34 34.73
CA GLN A 256 -22.53 -5.96 35.23
C GLN A 256 -23.66 -5.27 34.44
#